data_318afcc314d1f91ab2efed517a1111ba
#
_entry.id   318afcc314d1f91ab2efed517a1111ba
#
_cell.length_a   1.000
_cell.length_b   1.000
_cell.length_c   1.000
_cell.angle_alpha   90.00
_cell.angle_beta   90.00
_cell.angle_gamma   90.00
#
_symmetry.space_group_name_H-M   'P 1'
#
loop_
_entity.id
_entity.type
_entity.pdbx_description
1 polymer ?
#
loop_
_entity_poly.entity_id
_entity_poly.type
_entity_poly.pdbx_seq_one_letter_code
_entity_poly.pdbx_strand_id
1 'polypeptide(L)'
;DRVGLVVFYDDPAAAAVAARRARALDPRPEVRLVEGGSSRPVEPAPVPNRSVPSEPPSGFEDLCRGAGVEPLCEHDTWRGEVLGLEVVRMAGDRMEIGVGRFDREATSLLDAGRPVAEALTATANQVRALRHPGAGTHPLATLARERWLRCDLVAAPSQVGATGLVPVDPADRRSGLRYPSPAPAIGLDGRGETVLVVCAVGVDVAVVPAAADLVRREDPDRV
;
A
#
# COMPACT_ATOMS: atom_id res chain seq x y z
N ASP A 1 -34.88 4.87 -17.97
CA ASP A 1 -35.08 4.57 -16.53
C ASP A 1 -33.73 4.18 -15.95
N ARG A 2 -33.24 4.99 -14.99
CA ARG A 2 -32.04 4.62 -14.23
C ARG A 2 -32.45 3.61 -13.16
N VAL A 3 -31.92 2.41 -13.23
CA VAL A 3 -32.14 1.39 -12.18
C VAL A 3 -31.32 1.80 -10.96
N GLY A 4 -32.00 2.05 -9.85
CA GLY A 4 -31.35 2.31 -8.57
C GLY A 4 -30.77 1.01 -8.02
N LEU A 5 -29.51 1.06 -7.54
CA LEU A 5 -28.88 -0.04 -6.82
C LEU A 5 -28.97 0.21 -5.30
N VAL A 6 -29.51 -0.76 -4.57
CA VAL A 6 -29.53 -0.75 -3.11
C VAL A 6 -28.69 -1.92 -2.61
N VAL A 7 -27.74 -1.64 -1.72
CA VAL A 7 -26.83 -2.64 -1.14
C VAL A 7 -27.05 -2.72 0.36
N PHE A 8 -27.19 -3.93 0.88
CA PHE A 8 -27.46 -4.20 2.28
C PHE A 8 -26.25 -4.81 2.97
N TYR A 9 -25.97 -4.35 4.18
CA TYR A 9 -24.92 -4.84 5.06
C TYR A 9 -25.50 -5.20 6.42
N ASP A 10 -24.91 -6.18 7.09
CA ASP A 10 -25.19 -6.56 8.48
C ASP A 10 -24.08 -6.08 9.45
N ASP A 11 -22.94 -5.63 8.91
CA ASP A 11 -21.83 -5.01 9.66
C ASP A 11 -21.90 -3.47 9.54
N PRO A 12 -22.09 -2.74 10.65
CA PRO A 12 -22.17 -1.28 10.65
C PRO A 12 -20.89 -0.60 10.11
N ALA A 13 -19.70 -1.14 10.41
CA ALA A 13 -18.44 -0.56 9.98
C ALA A 13 -18.24 -0.71 8.47
N ALA A 14 -18.48 -1.91 7.94
CA ALA A 14 -18.46 -2.17 6.50
C ALA A 14 -19.50 -1.33 5.75
N ALA A 15 -20.71 -1.21 6.29
CA ALA A 15 -21.78 -0.38 5.73
C ALA A 15 -21.37 1.10 5.63
N ALA A 16 -20.75 1.65 6.68
CA ALA A 16 -20.32 3.05 6.70
C ALA A 16 -19.20 3.32 5.67
N VAL A 17 -18.24 2.39 5.51
CA VAL A 17 -17.20 2.46 4.47
C VAL A 17 -17.83 2.36 3.09
N ALA A 18 -18.75 1.42 2.86
CA ALA A 18 -19.45 1.27 1.59
C ALA A 18 -20.27 2.53 1.23
N ALA A 19 -20.96 3.14 2.22
CA ALA A 19 -21.71 4.39 2.02
C ALA A 19 -20.78 5.56 1.64
N ARG A 20 -19.56 5.63 2.19
CA ARG A 20 -18.55 6.60 1.78
C ARG A 20 -18.13 6.39 0.33
N ARG A 21 -17.77 5.17 -0.03
CA ARG A 21 -17.30 4.77 -1.37
C ARG A 21 -18.38 4.95 -2.44
N ALA A 22 -19.64 4.65 -2.11
CA ALA A 22 -20.79 4.85 -2.98
C ALA A 22 -20.94 6.30 -3.46
N ARG A 23 -20.43 7.28 -2.73
CA ARG A 23 -20.45 8.70 -3.14
C ARG A 23 -19.61 9.01 -4.39
N ALA A 24 -18.70 8.11 -4.78
CA ALA A 24 -17.87 8.26 -5.97
C ALA A 24 -18.50 7.63 -7.21
N LEU A 25 -19.67 6.99 -7.10
CA LEU A 25 -20.33 6.31 -8.20
C LEU A 25 -21.53 7.12 -8.73
N ASP A 26 -21.76 7.04 -10.05
CA ASP A 26 -22.95 7.60 -10.72
C ASP A 26 -23.58 6.52 -11.62
N PRO A 27 -24.84 6.10 -11.38
CA PRO A 27 -25.71 6.51 -10.27
C PRO A 27 -25.18 6.02 -8.90
N ARG A 28 -25.37 6.85 -7.90
CA ARG A 28 -24.94 6.52 -6.54
C ARG A 28 -25.80 5.41 -5.95
N PRO A 29 -25.20 4.27 -5.51
CA PRO A 29 -25.93 3.23 -4.78
C PRO A 29 -26.44 3.73 -3.41
N GLU A 30 -27.62 3.27 -3.03
CA GLU A 30 -28.10 3.42 -1.66
C GLU A 30 -27.51 2.31 -0.79
N VAL A 31 -26.91 2.65 0.35
CA VAL A 31 -26.34 1.67 1.30
C VAL A 31 -27.18 1.66 2.57
N ARG A 32 -27.62 0.47 2.97
CA ARG A 32 -28.48 0.25 4.12
C ARG A 32 -27.88 -0.79 5.07
N LEU A 33 -28.06 -0.56 6.36
CA LEU A 33 -27.72 -1.53 7.40
C LEU A 33 -28.96 -2.31 7.81
N VAL A 34 -28.83 -3.63 7.93
CA VAL A 34 -29.88 -4.52 8.38
C VAL A 34 -29.62 -4.89 9.84
N GLU A 35 -30.61 -4.59 10.69
CA GLU A 35 -30.58 -4.93 12.11
C GLU A 35 -31.98 -5.40 12.56
N GLY A 36 -32.05 -6.57 13.22
CA GLY A 36 -33.31 -7.05 13.82
C GLY A 36 -34.49 -7.19 12.84
N GLY A 37 -34.21 -7.53 11.56
CA GLY A 37 -35.24 -7.68 10.53
C GLY A 37 -35.74 -6.35 9.91
N SER A 38 -35.16 -5.22 10.27
CA SER A 38 -35.39 -3.90 9.68
C SER A 38 -34.14 -3.38 8.98
N SER A 39 -34.30 -2.38 8.09
CA SER A 39 -33.15 -1.75 7.47
C SER A 39 -33.23 -0.22 7.59
N ARG A 40 -32.07 0.41 7.76
CA ARG A 40 -31.94 1.88 7.85
C ARG A 40 -30.82 2.40 6.96
N PRO A 41 -30.90 3.65 6.50
CA PRO A 41 -29.79 4.33 5.83
C PRO A 41 -28.57 4.39 6.75
N VAL A 42 -27.36 4.47 6.15
CA VAL A 42 -26.10 4.49 6.87
C VAL A 42 -25.39 5.81 6.63
N GLU A 43 -24.93 6.45 7.70
CA GLU A 43 -24.03 7.58 7.61
C GLU A 43 -22.66 7.13 7.11
N PRO A 44 -22.10 7.77 6.09
CA PRO A 44 -20.79 7.41 5.55
C PRO A 44 -19.67 7.60 6.57
N ALA A 45 -18.77 6.64 6.66
CA ALA A 45 -17.52 6.81 7.41
C ALA A 45 -16.74 8.04 6.92
N PRO A 46 -15.96 8.71 7.78
CA PRO A 46 -15.05 9.77 7.35
C PRO A 46 -14.02 9.24 6.35
N VAL A 47 -13.53 10.12 5.48
CA VAL A 47 -12.37 9.81 4.63
C VAL A 47 -11.17 9.61 5.54
N PRO A 48 -10.36 8.55 5.36
CA PRO A 48 -9.14 8.40 6.13
C PRO A 48 -8.23 9.62 5.94
N ASN A 49 -7.74 10.16 7.03
CA ASN A 49 -6.79 11.27 6.96
C ASN A 49 -5.49 10.83 6.30
N ARG A 50 -4.80 11.78 5.66
CA ARG A 50 -3.43 11.57 5.23
C ARG A 50 -2.57 11.39 6.47
N SER A 51 -1.82 10.29 6.54
CA SER A 51 -0.85 10.11 7.61
C SER A 51 0.28 11.11 7.42
N VAL A 52 0.61 11.82 8.49
CA VAL A 52 1.88 12.57 8.54
C VAL A 52 2.90 11.56 9.05
N PRO A 53 3.94 11.22 8.27
CA PRO A 53 4.95 10.28 8.74
C PRO A 53 5.58 10.77 10.04
N SER A 54 5.69 9.90 11.03
CA SER A 54 6.53 10.15 12.20
C SER A 54 7.99 10.35 11.78
N GLU A 55 8.80 10.98 12.61
CA GLU A 55 10.23 11.04 12.35
C GLU A 55 10.82 9.62 12.25
N PRO A 56 11.73 9.38 11.29
CA PRO A 56 12.37 8.09 11.16
C PRO A 56 13.19 7.77 12.42
N PRO A 57 13.17 6.54 12.90
CA PRO A 57 14.06 6.13 13.97
C PRO A 57 15.51 6.41 13.61
N SER A 58 16.30 6.89 14.60
CA SER A 58 17.69 7.30 14.39
C SER A 58 18.49 6.23 13.63
N GLY A 59 19.12 6.64 12.51
CA GLY A 59 19.95 5.77 11.68
C GLY A 59 19.19 4.77 10.81
N PHE A 60 17.85 4.69 10.88
CA PHE A 60 17.08 3.73 10.08
C PHE A 60 17.22 3.98 8.58
N GLU A 61 17.08 5.22 8.16
CA GLU A 61 17.18 5.57 6.74
C GLU A 61 18.58 5.32 6.17
N ASP A 62 19.62 5.71 6.92
CA ASP A 62 21.00 5.51 6.49
C ASP A 62 21.37 4.02 6.39
N LEU A 63 20.88 3.22 7.34
CA LEU A 63 21.02 1.78 7.32
C LEU A 63 20.33 1.16 6.08
N CYS A 64 19.11 1.57 5.80
CA CYS A 64 18.36 1.12 4.63
C CYS A 64 19.09 1.51 3.34
N ARG A 65 19.45 2.78 3.18
CA ARG A 65 20.16 3.26 1.98
C ARG A 65 21.50 2.58 1.79
N GLY A 66 22.25 2.36 2.88
CA GLY A 66 23.53 1.63 2.86
C GLY A 66 23.41 0.18 2.38
N ALA A 67 22.28 -0.47 2.63
CA ALA A 67 21.96 -1.80 2.12
C ALA A 67 21.25 -1.77 0.74
N GLY A 68 21.04 -0.58 0.18
CA GLY A 68 20.27 -0.37 -1.06
C GLY A 68 18.78 -0.69 -0.90
N VAL A 69 18.25 -0.56 0.30
CA VAL A 69 16.84 -0.72 0.64
C VAL A 69 16.19 0.65 0.66
N GLU A 70 15.01 0.80 0.08
CA GLU A 70 14.26 2.04 0.05
C GLU A 70 13.47 2.22 1.36
N PRO A 71 13.81 3.21 2.20
CA PRO A 71 13.05 3.50 3.40
C PRO A 71 11.75 4.21 3.07
N LEU A 72 10.65 3.80 3.69
CA LEU A 72 9.37 4.49 3.59
C LEU A 72 8.57 4.34 4.88
N CYS A 73 7.70 5.31 5.13
CA CYS A 73 6.70 5.23 6.19
C CYS A 73 5.34 4.95 5.58
N GLU A 74 4.64 3.92 6.05
CA GLU A 74 3.30 3.58 5.60
C GLU A 74 2.43 3.29 6.82
N HIS A 75 1.31 4.01 6.94
CA HIS A 75 0.43 3.95 8.09
C HIS A 75 1.17 4.11 9.44
N ASP A 76 2.06 5.09 9.49
CA ASP A 76 2.90 5.40 10.66
C ASP A 76 3.83 4.25 11.10
N THR A 77 4.19 3.40 10.16
CA THR A 77 5.15 2.32 10.38
C THR A 77 6.32 2.47 9.41
N TRP A 78 7.52 2.68 9.93
CA TRP A 78 8.75 2.71 9.14
C TRP A 78 9.13 1.31 8.68
N ARG A 79 9.39 1.19 7.39
CA ARG A 79 9.78 -0.05 6.72
C ARG A 79 10.79 0.23 5.62
N GLY A 80 11.48 -0.80 5.19
CA GLY A 80 12.35 -0.74 4.02
C GLY A 80 11.94 -1.78 2.99
N GLU A 81 11.92 -1.36 1.73
CA GLU A 81 11.51 -2.19 0.59
C GLU A 81 12.66 -2.40 -0.40
N VAL A 82 12.65 -3.57 -1.03
CA VAL A 82 13.46 -3.89 -2.21
C VAL A 82 12.51 -4.29 -3.32
N LEU A 83 12.49 -3.52 -4.41
CA LEU A 83 11.55 -3.73 -5.52
C LEU A 83 10.09 -3.87 -5.03
N GLY A 84 9.68 -3.03 -4.09
CA GLY A 84 8.35 -3.03 -3.49
C GLY A 84 8.06 -4.18 -2.52
N LEU A 85 9.05 -4.99 -2.15
CA LEU A 85 8.90 -6.05 -1.16
C LEU A 85 9.52 -5.63 0.17
N GLU A 86 8.73 -5.62 1.24
CA GLU A 86 9.20 -5.29 2.59
C GLU A 86 10.24 -6.31 3.06
N VAL A 87 11.45 -5.84 3.38
CA VAL A 87 12.58 -6.64 3.87
C VAL A 87 12.98 -6.27 5.29
N VAL A 88 12.53 -5.11 5.77
CA VAL A 88 12.74 -4.65 7.16
C VAL A 88 11.57 -3.77 7.57
N ARG A 89 11.22 -3.81 8.84
CA ARG A 89 10.27 -2.88 9.44
C ARG A 89 10.62 -2.57 10.89
N MET A 90 10.10 -1.46 11.39
CA MET A 90 10.11 -1.14 12.80
C MET A 90 8.91 -1.77 13.50
N ALA A 91 9.17 -2.46 14.61
CA ALA A 91 8.17 -2.98 15.52
C ALA A 91 8.45 -2.39 16.91
N GLY A 92 7.84 -1.23 17.20
CA GLY A 92 8.29 -0.37 18.30
C GLY A 92 9.74 0.08 18.06
N ASP A 93 10.60 -0.10 19.05
CA ASP A 93 12.03 0.28 18.96
C ASP A 93 12.92 -0.79 18.31
N ARG A 94 12.34 -1.90 17.85
CA ARG A 94 13.10 -3.01 17.28
C ARG A 94 12.95 -3.11 15.78
N MET A 95 14.07 -3.34 15.08
CA MET A 95 14.05 -3.70 13.67
C MET A 95 13.79 -5.19 13.49
N GLU A 96 12.86 -5.53 12.62
CA GLU A 96 12.57 -6.89 12.19
C GLU A 96 12.98 -7.05 10.73
N ILE A 97 14.00 -7.87 10.45
CA ILE A 97 14.53 -8.12 9.11
C ILE A 97 13.99 -9.46 8.59
N GLY A 98 13.56 -9.46 7.33
CA GLY A 98 13.04 -10.64 6.63
C GLY A 98 11.76 -10.36 5.86
N VAL A 99 11.43 -11.28 4.92
CA VAL A 99 10.23 -11.18 4.07
C VAL A 99 9.06 -11.92 4.71
N GLY A 100 8.13 -11.17 5.25
CA GLY A 100 6.97 -11.73 5.93
C GLY A 100 7.30 -12.21 7.36
N ARG A 101 6.24 -12.62 8.06
CA ARG A 101 6.33 -12.91 9.49
C ARG A 101 7.29 -14.06 9.82
N PHE A 102 7.15 -15.19 9.12
CA PHE A 102 7.94 -16.40 9.41
C PHE A 102 9.42 -16.21 9.12
N ASP A 103 9.75 -15.50 8.05
CA ASP A 103 11.14 -15.23 7.70
C ASP A 103 11.78 -14.28 8.73
N ARG A 104 11.05 -13.28 9.21
CA ARG A 104 11.50 -12.39 10.29
C ARG A 104 11.75 -13.13 11.61
N GLU A 105 10.84 -14.03 11.97
CA GLU A 105 11.01 -14.88 13.16
C GLU A 105 12.25 -15.77 13.03
N ALA A 106 12.45 -16.40 11.86
CA ALA A 106 13.62 -17.25 11.59
C ALA A 106 14.92 -16.43 11.59
N THR A 107 14.96 -15.28 10.94
CA THR A 107 16.13 -14.40 10.90
C THR A 107 16.50 -13.92 12.31
N SER A 108 15.51 -13.56 13.13
CA SER A 108 15.74 -13.16 14.53
C SER A 108 16.39 -14.25 15.38
N LEU A 109 16.12 -15.52 15.08
CA LEU A 109 16.69 -16.66 15.79
C LEU A 109 18.06 -17.06 15.26
N LEU A 110 18.25 -17.03 13.95
CA LEU A 110 19.45 -17.52 13.27
C LEU A 110 20.59 -16.48 13.24
N ASP A 111 20.24 -15.20 13.16
CA ASP A 111 21.19 -14.09 13.06
C ASP A 111 21.48 -13.43 14.43
N ALA A 112 21.20 -14.13 15.54
CA ALA A 112 21.54 -13.67 16.87
C ALA A 112 23.06 -13.43 16.98
N GLY A 113 23.47 -12.14 16.96
CA GLY A 113 24.87 -11.72 16.99
C GLY A 113 25.44 -11.24 15.66
N ARG A 114 24.72 -11.35 14.54
CA ARG A 114 25.14 -10.76 13.27
C ARG A 114 24.85 -9.26 13.26
N PRO A 115 25.74 -8.40 12.73
CA PRO A 115 25.46 -6.99 12.57
C PRO A 115 24.20 -6.75 11.71
N VAL A 116 23.31 -5.88 12.18
CA VAL A 116 22.02 -5.58 11.52
C VAL A 116 22.21 -5.17 10.05
N ALA A 117 23.27 -4.37 9.75
CA ALA A 117 23.58 -3.95 8.40
C ALA A 117 23.91 -5.11 7.46
N GLU A 118 24.64 -6.12 7.98
CA GLU A 118 25.00 -7.32 7.20
C GLU A 118 23.77 -8.20 6.94
N ALA A 119 22.91 -8.40 7.96
CA ALA A 119 21.68 -9.17 7.84
C ALA A 119 20.72 -8.51 6.82
N LEU A 120 20.56 -7.19 6.90
CA LEU A 120 19.73 -6.42 5.97
C LEU A 120 20.28 -6.49 4.54
N THR A 121 21.60 -6.32 4.36
CA THR A 121 22.25 -6.40 3.05
C THR A 121 22.08 -7.80 2.43
N ALA A 122 22.24 -8.85 3.21
CA ALA A 122 22.06 -10.22 2.74
C ALA A 122 20.61 -10.48 2.29
N THR A 123 19.63 -10.06 3.10
CA THR A 123 18.20 -10.19 2.76
C THR A 123 17.86 -9.39 1.49
N ALA A 124 18.36 -8.16 1.39
CA ALA A 124 18.15 -7.32 0.21
C ALA A 124 18.72 -7.96 -1.07
N ASN A 125 19.92 -8.52 -0.99
CA ASN A 125 20.56 -9.20 -2.13
C ASN A 125 19.82 -10.48 -2.53
N GLN A 126 19.33 -11.24 -1.56
CA GLN A 126 18.51 -12.42 -1.82
C GLN A 126 17.20 -12.04 -2.55
N VAL A 127 16.53 -10.98 -2.11
CA VAL A 127 15.32 -10.49 -2.79
C VAL A 127 15.62 -10.07 -4.21
N ARG A 128 16.69 -9.29 -4.45
CA ARG A 128 17.09 -8.87 -5.82
C ARG A 128 17.41 -10.06 -6.73
N ALA A 129 18.10 -11.05 -6.22
CA ALA A 129 18.46 -12.24 -6.99
C ALA A 129 17.24 -13.08 -7.42
N LEU A 130 16.15 -13.01 -6.67
CA LEU A 130 14.94 -13.81 -6.88
C LEU A 130 13.74 -12.98 -7.40
N ARG A 131 13.84 -11.65 -7.43
CA ARG A 131 12.78 -10.72 -7.86
C ARG A 131 13.26 -9.88 -9.05
N HIS A 132 13.22 -10.49 -10.23
CA HIS A 132 13.61 -9.85 -11.48
C HIS A 132 12.71 -10.32 -12.63
N PRO A 133 12.60 -9.58 -13.74
CA PRO A 133 11.92 -10.04 -14.94
C PRO A 133 12.51 -11.40 -15.38
N GLY A 134 11.68 -12.42 -15.53
CA GLY A 134 12.11 -13.77 -15.87
C GLY A 134 12.42 -14.70 -14.69
N ALA A 135 12.28 -14.26 -13.44
CA ALA A 135 12.40 -15.13 -12.26
C ALA A 135 11.32 -16.22 -12.16
N GLY A 136 10.41 -16.27 -13.12
CA GLY A 136 9.40 -17.30 -13.21
C GLY A 136 8.40 -17.29 -12.05
N THR A 137 8.12 -18.47 -11.51
CA THR A 137 7.10 -18.68 -10.47
C THR A 137 7.65 -18.60 -9.04
N HIS A 138 8.88 -18.10 -8.84
CA HIS A 138 9.44 -17.99 -7.49
C HIS A 138 8.53 -17.12 -6.61
N PRO A 139 8.19 -17.56 -5.38
CA PRO A 139 7.26 -16.81 -4.51
C PRO A 139 7.62 -15.34 -4.34
N LEU A 140 8.90 -15.00 -4.15
CA LEU A 140 9.34 -13.61 -3.99
C LEU A 140 9.09 -12.76 -5.24
N ALA A 141 9.06 -13.34 -6.43
CA ALA A 141 8.72 -12.63 -7.67
C ALA A 141 7.22 -12.40 -7.83
N THR A 142 6.38 -13.16 -7.11
CA THR A 142 4.91 -13.08 -7.23
C THR A 142 4.23 -12.27 -6.13
N LEU A 143 4.92 -12.01 -5.03
CA LEU A 143 4.39 -11.24 -3.90
C LEU A 143 4.38 -9.73 -4.19
N ALA A 144 3.35 -9.03 -3.74
CA ALA A 144 3.25 -7.57 -3.76
C ALA A 144 3.64 -6.95 -5.13
N ARG A 145 3.14 -7.49 -6.23
CA ARG A 145 3.48 -7.06 -7.59
C ARG A 145 3.06 -5.61 -7.89
N GLU A 146 1.98 -5.16 -7.31
CA GLU A 146 1.50 -3.78 -7.39
C GLU A 146 2.49 -2.78 -6.77
N ARG A 147 3.18 -3.15 -5.70
CA ARG A 147 4.26 -2.35 -5.11
C ARG A 147 5.52 -2.38 -5.97
N TRP A 148 5.81 -3.50 -6.62
CA TRP A 148 6.90 -3.56 -7.59
C TRP A 148 6.63 -2.62 -8.75
N LEU A 149 5.41 -2.65 -9.34
CA LEU A 149 5.01 -1.72 -10.38
C LEU A 149 5.13 -0.26 -9.92
N ARG A 150 4.71 0.04 -8.67
CA ARG A 150 4.90 1.37 -8.09
C ARG A 150 6.38 1.77 -8.01
N CYS A 151 7.24 0.84 -7.55
CA CYS A 151 8.68 1.07 -7.48
C CYS A 151 9.27 1.41 -8.86
N ASP A 152 8.88 0.65 -9.91
CA ASP A 152 9.31 0.90 -11.29
C ASP A 152 8.82 2.26 -11.80
N LEU A 153 7.58 2.65 -11.50
CA LEU A 153 7.04 3.96 -11.89
C LEU A 153 7.65 5.13 -11.12
N VAL A 154 7.98 4.93 -9.84
CA VAL A 154 8.72 5.94 -9.05
C VAL A 154 10.12 6.15 -9.63
N ALA A 155 10.78 5.09 -10.11
CA ALA A 155 12.08 5.17 -10.77
C ALA A 155 12.00 5.77 -12.19
N ALA A 156 10.85 5.66 -12.86
CA ALA A 156 10.63 6.14 -14.22
C ALA A 156 9.28 6.89 -14.35
N PRO A 157 9.09 8.02 -13.65
CA PRO A 157 7.78 8.70 -13.54
C PRO A 157 7.25 9.22 -14.88
N SER A 158 8.11 9.46 -15.85
CA SER A 158 7.72 9.88 -17.21
C SER A 158 6.84 8.88 -17.94
N GLN A 159 6.86 7.59 -17.54
CA GLN A 159 5.99 6.58 -18.14
C GLN A 159 4.50 6.83 -17.88
N VAL A 160 4.17 7.57 -16.84
CA VAL A 160 2.80 8.01 -16.52
C VAL A 160 2.62 9.52 -16.67
N GLY A 161 3.56 10.19 -17.34
CA GLY A 161 3.52 11.64 -17.58
C GLY A 161 3.79 12.48 -16.34
N ALA A 162 4.38 11.92 -15.30
CA ALA A 162 4.82 12.63 -14.11
C ALA A 162 6.29 13.05 -14.23
N THR A 163 6.69 14.10 -13.51
CA THR A 163 8.08 14.56 -13.37
C THR A 163 8.76 13.97 -12.14
N GLY A 164 7.97 13.50 -11.17
CA GLY A 164 8.41 12.81 -9.97
C GLY A 164 7.22 12.15 -9.28
N LEU A 165 7.46 11.05 -8.60
CA LEU A 165 6.47 10.32 -7.83
C LEU A 165 7.04 9.94 -6.47
N VAL A 166 6.21 10.01 -5.43
CA VAL A 166 6.53 9.50 -4.10
C VAL A 166 5.42 8.55 -3.63
N PRO A 167 5.75 7.44 -2.98
CA PRO A 167 4.75 6.55 -2.39
C PRO A 167 3.90 7.29 -1.35
N VAL A 168 2.62 6.97 -1.31
CA VAL A 168 1.70 7.41 -0.24
C VAL A 168 0.97 6.20 0.35
N ASP A 169 0.36 6.39 1.51
CA ASP A 169 -0.40 5.33 2.16
C ASP A 169 -1.50 4.77 1.25
N PRO A 170 -1.67 3.45 1.14
CA PRO A 170 -2.86 2.88 0.53
C PRO A 170 -4.12 3.27 1.31
N ALA A 171 -5.29 3.17 0.68
CA ALA A 171 -6.56 3.48 1.32
C ALA A 171 -6.85 2.57 2.54
N ASP A 172 -6.47 1.31 2.41
CA ASP A 172 -6.64 0.30 3.46
C ASP A 172 -5.28 -0.33 3.81
N ARG A 173 -5.11 -0.72 5.08
CA ARG A 173 -3.93 -1.48 5.51
C ARG A 173 -3.91 -2.84 4.81
N ARG A 174 -2.76 -3.24 4.31
CA ARG A 174 -2.58 -4.54 3.67
C ARG A 174 -2.72 -5.66 4.71
N SER A 175 -3.56 -6.66 4.42
CA SER A 175 -3.77 -7.82 5.31
C SER A 175 -2.70 -8.89 5.19
N GLY A 176 -1.90 -8.89 4.13
CA GLY A 176 -0.80 -9.84 3.92
C GLY A 176 -0.15 -9.71 2.55
N LEU A 177 1.06 -10.27 2.40
CA LEU A 177 1.86 -10.15 1.18
C LEU A 177 1.25 -10.87 -0.04
N ARG A 178 0.38 -11.84 0.19
CA ARG A 178 -0.25 -12.64 -0.88
C ARG A 178 -1.54 -12.04 -1.42
N TYR A 179 -2.16 -11.12 -0.66
CA TYR A 179 -3.40 -10.50 -1.09
C TYR A 179 -3.10 -9.26 -1.94
N PRO A 180 -3.79 -9.08 -3.08
CA PRO A 180 -3.72 -7.85 -3.83
C PRO A 180 -4.06 -6.65 -2.94
N SER A 181 -3.36 -5.56 -3.12
CA SER A 181 -3.64 -4.31 -2.42
C SER A 181 -3.08 -3.18 -3.26
N PRO A 182 -3.91 -2.26 -3.74
CA PRO A 182 -3.45 -1.16 -4.58
C PRO A 182 -2.32 -0.38 -3.93
N ALA A 183 -1.29 -0.06 -4.71
CA ALA A 183 -0.11 0.66 -4.24
C ALA A 183 -0.10 2.07 -4.85
N PRO A 184 -0.46 3.12 -4.09
CA PRO A 184 -0.53 4.47 -4.60
C PRO A 184 0.82 5.20 -4.55
N ALA A 185 0.97 6.15 -5.46
CA ALA A 185 2.01 7.17 -5.46
C ALA A 185 1.41 8.51 -5.92
N ILE A 186 1.95 9.62 -5.46
CA ILE A 186 1.53 10.96 -5.84
C ILE A 186 2.74 11.75 -6.33
N GLY A 187 2.52 12.68 -7.23
CA GLY A 187 3.57 13.55 -7.75
C GLY A 187 3.02 14.69 -8.59
N LEU A 188 3.89 15.29 -9.38
CA LEU A 188 3.52 16.37 -10.28
C LEU A 188 3.76 15.96 -11.74
N ASP A 189 2.94 16.44 -12.64
CA ASP A 189 3.19 16.35 -14.08
C ASP A 189 4.05 17.52 -14.59
N GLY A 190 4.30 17.55 -15.92
CA GLY A 190 5.08 18.62 -16.54
C GLY A 190 4.40 20.00 -16.54
N ARG A 191 3.13 20.10 -16.13
CA ARG A 191 2.39 21.37 -15.98
C ARG A 191 2.33 21.83 -14.53
N GLY A 192 2.83 21.01 -13.60
CA GLY A 192 2.73 21.25 -12.16
C GLY A 192 1.39 20.81 -11.56
N GLU A 193 0.59 20.06 -12.31
CA GLU A 193 -0.66 19.46 -11.81
C GLU A 193 -0.36 18.22 -10.96
N THR A 194 -1.08 18.05 -9.87
CA THR A 194 -0.94 16.90 -8.98
C THR A 194 -1.51 15.65 -9.64
N VAL A 195 -0.71 14.60 -9.72
CA VAL A 195 -1.07 13.30 -10.31
C VAL A 195 -1.07 12.22 -9.24
N LEU A 196 -2.19 11.53 -9.08
CA LEU A 196 -2.29 10.32 -8.27
C LEU A 196 -2.18 9.09 -9.18
N VAL A 197 -1.23 8.21 -8.90
CA VAL A 197 -1.07 6.92 -9.60
C VAL A 197 -1.45 5.80 -8.65
N VAL A 198 -2.38 4.94 -9.06
CA VAL A 198 -2.82 3.78 -8.28
C VAL A 198 -2.42 2.50 -9.01
N CYS A 199 -1.40 1.84 -8.52
CA CYS A 199 -0.87 0.61 -9.11
C CYS A 199 -1.68 -0.61 -8.65
N ALA A 200 -2.17 -1.40 -9.60
CA ALA A 200 -2.83 -2.68 -9.36
C ALA A 200 -2.31 -3.71 -10.37
N VAL A 201 -2.18 -4.96 -9.98
CA VAL A 201 -1.71 -6.06 -10.84
C VAL A 201 -2.64 -7.25 -10.73
N GLY A 202 -3.16 -7.69 -11.87
CA GLY A 202 -4.16 -8.75 -11.93
C GLY A 202 -5.57 -8.22 -11.69
N VAL A 203 -6.48 -9.10 -11.26
CA VAL A 203 -7.86 -8.74 -10.95
C VAL A 203 -7.97 -8.39 -9.47
N ASP A 204 -8.25 -7.13 -9.19
CA ASP A 204 -8.49 -6.63 -7.83
C ASP A 204 -9.78 -5.82 -7.83
N VAL A 205 -10.83 -6.37 -7.24
CA VAL A 205 -12.15 -5.72 -7.13
C VAL A 205 -12.13 -4.51 -6.20
N ALA A 206 -11.12 -4.40 -5.34
CA ALA A 206 -10.96 -3.30 -4.40
C ALA A 206 -10.26 -2.07 -5.03
N VAL A 207 -9.70 -2.17 -6.24
CA VAL A 207 -8.93 -1.06 -6.84
C VAL A 207 -9.78 0.20 -7.03
N VAL A 208 -10.99 0.07 -7.56
CA VAL A 208 -11.87 1.22 -7.81
C VAL A 208 -12.32 1.89 -6.50
N PRO A 209 -12.86 1.16 -5.50
CA PRO A 209 -13.21 1.78 -4.23
C PRO A 209 -12.01 2.35 -3.46
N ALA A 210 -10.84 1.72 -3.54
CA ALA A 210 -9.61 2.24 -2.95
C ALA A 210 -9.15 3.54 -3.66
N ALA A 211 -9.20 3.59 -4.99
CA ALA A 211 -8.90 4.80 -5.75
C ALA A 211 -9.86 5.94 -5.40
N ALA A 212 -11.16 5.65 -5.22
CA ALA A 212 -12.14 6.66 -4.80
C ALA A 212 -11.84 7.26 -3.43
N ASP A 213 -11.39 6.46 -2.47
CA ASP A 213 -10.94 6.95 -1.17
C ASP A 213 -9.65 7.78 -1.28
N LEU A 214 -8.69 7.34 -2.11
CA LEU A 214 -7.44 8.05 -2.36
C LEU A 214 -7.66 9.41 -3.03
N VAL A 215 -8.51 9.47 -4.07
CA VAL A 215 -8.86 10.73 -4.73
C VAL A 215 -9.43 11.74 -3.73
N ARG A 216 -10.31 11.31 -2.84
CA ARG A 216 -10.88 12.20 -1.82
C ARG A 216 -9.88 12.63 -0.75
N ARG A 217 -8.88 11.81 -0.48
CA ARG A 217 -7.85 12.09 0.52
C ARG A 217 -6.76 13.01 -0.01
N GLU A 218 -6.31 12.73 -1.22
CA GLU A 218 -5.16 13.42 -1.83
C GLU A 218 -5.57 14.64 -2.65
N ASP A 219 -6.85 14.71 -3.07
CA ASP A 219 -7.42 15.79 -3.91
C ASP A 219 -6.54 16.11 -5.14
N PRO A 220 -6.22 15.11 -5.98
CA PRO A 220 -5.33 15.30 -7.12
C PRO A 220 -6.06 15.99 -8.28
N ASP A 221 -5.31 16.71 -9.11
CA ASP A 221 -5.81 17.28 -10.36
C ASP A 221 -6.09 16.19 -11.42
N ARG A 222 -5.34 15.07 -11.35
CA ARG A 222 -5.44 13.93 -12.27
C ARG A 222 -5.18 12.59 -11.59
N VAL A 223 -5.89 11.55 -12.08
CA VAL A 223 -5.72 10.14 -11.65
C VAL A 223 -5.36 9.25 -12.83
#